data_4956bddf3d3ddd3e7e959a1defad4fdb
#
_entry.id   4956bddf3d3ddd3e7e959a1defad4fdb
#
_cell.length_a   1.000
_cell.length_b   1.000
_cell.length_c   1.000
_cell.angle_alpha   90.00
_cell.angle_beta   90.00
_cell.angle_gamma   90.00
#
_symmetry.space_group_name_H-M   'P 1'
#
loop_
_entity.id
_entity.type
_entity.pdbx_description
1 polymer ?
#
loop_
_entity_poly.entity_id
_entity_poly.type
_entity_poly.pdbx_seq_one_letter_code
_entity_poly.pdbx_strand_id
1 'polypeptide(L)'
;MSVCIQTIPLKERILPALPLTAVYSDEESARRRSFRTAAGLCALFGGGPCRLFCAPGRTELGGNHTDHNRGLALAAAVDADILAAVRPTDRPVIRLHSEGYYTDAIDLDDLSPREAEASHSASLIRGIASGFRRRGLSIGGFDAYTTSEVPRGAGVSSSAAFEITVTEILNGLYNEGRIEPALLARIAQEAENDYFGKPCGRMDQTASVFGGCVALDFENPDEPSVRRLPAGDGRGRPPPRRRGSPGYSAGAV
;
A
#
# COMPACT_ATOMS: atom_id res chain seq x y z
N MET A 1 7.20 4.63 3.46
CA MET A 1 6.63 5.47 4.55
C MET A 1 5.14 5.53 4.29
N SER A 2 4.36 4.75 5.02
CA SER A 2 2.91 4.93 5.00
C SER A 2 2.59 6.22 5.72
N VAL A 3 2.07 7.21 5.03
CA VAL A 3 1.64 8.48 5.63
C VAL A 3 0.14 8.37 5.85
N CYS A 4 -0.25 7.99 7.06
CA CYS A 4 -1.64 8.17 7.48
C CYS A 4 -1.88 9.67 7.63
N ILE A 5 -2.59 10.27 6.71
CA ILE A 5 -2.86 11.70 6.68
C ILE A 5 -4.25 11.98 7.21
N GLN A 6 -4.30 12.92 8.14
CA GLN A 6 -5.43 13.37 8.98
C GLN A 6 -6.79 13.52 8.27
N THR A 7 -7.84 13.46 9.09
CA THR A 7 -9.24 13.70 8.75
C THR A 7 -9.44 15.07 8.05
N ILE A 8 -9.95 15.07 6.83
CA ILE A 8 -10.22 16.28 6.04
C ILE A 8 -11.71 16.60 6.07
N PRO A 9 -12.15 17.75 6.65
CA PRO A 9 -13.51 18.23 6.44
C PRO A 9 -13.64 18.89 5.07
N LEU A 10 -14.60 18.43 4.28
CA LEU A 10 -14.91 18.96 2.94
C LEU A 10 -15.68 20.29 3.00
N LYS A 11 -15.01 21.37 3.38
CA LYS A 11 -15.34 22.73 2.96
C LYS A 11 -14.08 23.33 2.36
N GLU A 12 -14.21 23.96 1.22
CA GLU A 12 -13.18 24.46 0.29
C GLU A 12 -11.98 25.22 0.88
N ARG A 13 -11.83 25.31 2.18
CA ARG A 13 -10.85 26.17 2.84
C ARG A 13 -9.80 25.49 3.71
N ILE A 14 -9.89 24.18 3.93
CA ILE A 14 -8.93 23.53 4.85
C ILE A 14 -8.62 22.13 4.35
N LEU A 15 -7.74 22.00 3.36
CA LEU A 15 -6.73 20.96 3.44
C LEU A 15 -5.72 21.51 4.46
N PRO A 16 -5.68 21.02 5.71
CA PRO A 16 -4.60 21.41 6.60
C PRO A 16 -3.31 21.09 5.88
N ALA A 17 -2.22 21.75 6.22
CA ALA A 17 -0.93 21.57 5.60
C ALA A 17 -0.53 20.09 5.71
N LEU A 18 -1.02 19.28 4.76
CA LEU A 18 -0.58 17.91 4.60
C LEU A 18 0.91 18.00 4.30
N PRO A 19 1.78 17.24 4.97
CA PRO A 19 3.21 17.26 4.67
C PRO A 19 3.47 16.53 3.34
N LEU A 20 2.77 16.97 2.27
CA LEU A 20 2.85 16.38 0.94
C LEU A 20 4.28 16.44 0.40
N THR A 21 5.02 17.49 0.74
CA THR A 21 6.45 17.62 0.41
C THR A 21 7.34 16.53 1.01
N ALA A 22 6.85 15.81 2.02
CA ALA A 22 7.58 14.66 2.57
C ALA A 22 7.43 13.39 1.70
N VAL A 23 6.44 13.39 0.79
CA VAL A 23 6.07 12.23 -0.04
C VAL A 23 6.24 12.54 -1.52
N TYR A 24 5.85 13.73 -1.96
CA TYR A 24 5.79 14.11 -3.37
C TYR A 24 6.76 15.24 -3.69
N SER A 25 7.37 15.16 -4.87
CA SER A 25 8.26 16.20 -5.41
C SER A 25 7.49 17.43 -5.89
N ASP A 26 6.27 17.25 -6.45
CA ASP A 26 5.35 18.30 -6.86
C ASP A 26 4.15 18.37 -5.91
N GLU A 27 4.24 19.28 -4.93
CA GLU A 27 3.20 19.47 -3.92
C GLU A 27 1.86 19.94 -4.52
N GLU A 28 1.91 20.79 -5.53
CA GLU A 28 0.68 21.34 -6.11
C GLU A 28 -0.10 20.28 -6.90
N SER A 29 0.57 19.45 -7.67
CA SER A 29 -0.03 18.32 -8.35
C SER A 29 -0.60 17.31 -7.35
N ALA A 30 0.17 16.98 -6.31
CA ALA A 30 -0.27 16.08 -5.24
C ALA A 30 -1.50 16.61 -4.50
N ARG A 31 -1.57 17.92 -4.25
CA ARG A 31 -2.72 18.57 -3.62
C ARG A 31 -3.96 18.50 -4.51
N ARG A 32 -3.84 18.82 -5.80
CA ARG A 32 -4.95 18.71 -6.77
C ARG A 32 -5.47 17.29 -6.85
N ARG A 33 -4.57 16.30 -6.91
CA ARG A 33 -4.91 14.87 -6.96
C ARG A 33 -5.60 14.43 -5.66
N SER A 34 -5.08 14.82 -4.50
CA SER A 34 -5.70 14.52 -3.20
C SER A 34 -7.12 15.05 -3.11
N PHE A 35 -7.35 16.29 -3.57
CA PHE A 35 -8.69 16.89 -3.62
C PHE A 35 -9.61 16.13 -4.58
N ARG A 36 -9.15 15.81 -5.79
CA ARG A 36 -9.93 15.03 -6.78
C ARG A 36 -10.32 13.66 -6.21
N THR A 37 -9.40 12.95 -5.57
CA THR A 37 -9.64 11.64 -4.97
C THR A 37 -10.68 11.73 -3.84
N ALA A 38 -10.56 12.73 -2.95
CA ALA A 38 -11.53 12.97 -1.89
C ALA A 38 -12.92 13.38 -2.45
N ALA A 39 -12.96 14.20 -3.50
CA ALA A 39 -14.20 14.57 -4.17
C ALA A 39 -14.89 13.36 -4.80
N GLY A 40 -14.14 12.44 -5.43
CA GLY A 40 -14.65 11.18 -5.95
C GLY A 40 -15.30 10.31 -4.88
N LEU A 41 -14.65 10.17 -3.72
CA LEU A 41 -15.23 9.48 -2.56
C LEU A 41 -16.58 10.08 -2.17
N CYS A 42 -16.64 11.41 -2.08
CA CYS A 42 -17.85 12.11 -1.67
C CYS A 42 -18.97 12.02 -2.68
N ALA A 43 -18.65 12.06 -3.96
CA ALA A 43 -19.64 11.93 -5.03
C ALA A 43 -20.32 10.55 -5.03
N LEU A 44 -19.56 9.48 -4.76
CA LEU A 44 -20.08 8.11 -4.79
C LEU A 44 -20.68 7.65 -3.46
N PHE A 45 -20.08 8.05 -2.34
CA PHE A 45 -20.42 7.49 -1.02
C PHE A 45 -20.92 8.54 -0.01
N GLY A 46 -21.15 9.77 -0.48
CA GLY A 46 -21.64 10.87 0.36
C GLY A 46 -20.52 11.67 1.02
N GLY A 47 -20.86 12.87 1.50
CA GLY A 47 -19.92 13.80 2.14
C GLY A 47 -19.47 13.35 3.54
N GLY A 48 -18.38 13.95 4.03
CA GLY A 48 -17.85 13.74 5.38
C GLY A 48 -16.33 13.64 5.41
N PRO A 49 -15.73 13.57 6.61
CA PRO A 49 -14.28 13.50 6.75
C PRO A 49 -13.73 12.18 6.16
N CYS A 50 -12.55 12.26 5.54
CA CYS A 50 -11.84 11.09 5.03
C CYS A 50 -10.36 11.13 5.43
N ARG A 51 -9.71 9.97 5.33
CA ARG A 51 -8.25 9.81 5.48
C ARG A 51 -7.66 9.47 4.12
N LEU A 52 -6.42 9.88 3.89
CA LEU A 52 -5.69 9.54 2.68
C LEU A 52 -4.65 8.47 3.00
N PHE A 53 -4.52 7.51 2.07
CA PHE A 53 -3.51 6.46 2.08
C PHE A 53 -2.89 6.38 0.70
N CYS A 54 -1.61 6.02 0.63
CA CYS A 54 -0.96 5.78 -0.66
C CYS A 54 0.08 4.68 -0.56
N ALA A 55 0.29 3.99 -1.69
CA ALA A 55 1.37 3.04 -1.85
C ALA A 55 1.99 3.18 -3.25
N PRO A 56 3.32 3.27 -3.36
CA PRO A 56 4.01 3.43 -4.63
C PRO A 56 4.06 2.12 -5.41
N GLY A 57 4.18 2.24 -6.73
CA GLY A 57 4.73 1.18 -7.55
C GLY A 57 6.21 0.96 -7.26
N ARG A 58 6.80 -0.06 -7.88
CA ARG A 58 8.22 -0.39 -7.71
C ARG A 58 8.90 -0.65 -9.05
N THR A 59 10.21 -0.44 -9.07
CA THR A 59 11.09 -0.96 -10.14
C THR A 59 12.12 -1.89 -9.55
N GLU A 60 12.49 -2.92 -10.29
CA GLU A 60 13.65 -3.74 -9.96
C GLU A 60 14.90 -3.10 -10.56
N LEU A 61 15.94 -2.98 -9.75
CA LEU A 61 17.24 -2.44 -10.15
C LEU A 61 18.26 -3.55 -10.41
N GLY A 62 18.05 -4.72 -9.86
CA GLY A 62 18.90 -5.89 -10.04
C GLY A 62 18.39 -7.11 -9.28
N GLY A 63 18.77 -8.32 -9.72
CA GLY A 63 18.32 -9.59 -9.12
C GLY A 63 17.55 -10.50 -10.08
N ASN A 64 16.97 -9.95 -11.14
CA ASN A 64 16.25 -10.71 -12.18
C ASN A 64 15.11 -11.59 -11.63
N HIS A 65 14.26 -11.02 -10.76
CA HIS A 65 13.10 -11.68 -10.13
C HIS A 65 13.45 -13.02 -9.44
N THR A 66 14.56 -13.07 -8.74
CA THR A 66 15.03 -14.28 -8.05
C THR A 66 14.42 -14.48 -6.66
N ASP A 67 13.46 -13.69 -6.27
CA ASP A 67 12.75 -13.78 -4.98
C ASP A 67 12.08 -15.16 -4.75
N HIS A 68 11.52 -15.77 -5.79
CA HIS A 68 10.97 -17.14 -5.74
C HIS A 68 12.06 -18.24 -5.76
N ASN A 69 13.33 -17.90 -6.06
CA ASN A 69 14.48 -18.80 -6.13
C ASN A 69 15.49 -18.57 -4.99
N ARG A 70 15.06 -17.96 -3.87
CA ARG A 70 15.93 -17.65 -2.72
C ARG A 70 17.13 -16.74 -3.06
N GLY A 71 16.93 -15.87 -4.05
CA GLY A 71 17.99 -14.99 -4.52
C GLY A 71 18.01 -13.63 -3.85
N LEU A 72 18.96 -12.82 -4.27
CA LEU A 72 19.09 -11.43 -3.89
C LEU A 72 18.38 -10.54 -4.91
N ALA A 73 17.68 -9.51 -4.44
CA ALA A 73 17.08 -8.51 -5.29
C ALA A 73 17.38 -7.09 -4.79
N LEU A 74 17.47 -6.17 -5.72
CA LEU A 74 17.58 -4.73 -5.46
C LEU A 74 16.38 -4.07 -6.12
N ALA A 75 15.53 -3.43 -5.32
CA ALA A 75 14.31 -2.78 -5.81
C ALA A 75 14.17 -1.37 -5.25
N ALA A 76 13.45 -0.53 -5.97
CA ALA A 76 13.14 0.82 -5.51
C ALA A 76 11.66 1.15 -5.76
N ALA A 77 11.07 1.89 -4.82
CA ALA A 77 9.79 2.54 -5.05
C ALA A 77 9.93 3.59 -6.16
N VAL A 78 8.95 3.69 -7.03
CA VAL A 78 8.89 4.73 -8.06
C VAL A 78 8.07 5.94 -7.58
N ASP A 79 8.27 7.10 -8.19
CA ASP A 79 7.51 8.33 -7.92
C ASP A 79 6.16 8.30 -8.68
N ALA A 80 5.46 7.19 -8.53
CA ALA A 80 4.09 6.98 -9.00
C ALA A 80 3.40 6.02 -8.03
N ASP A 81 2.21 6.39 -7.57
CA ASP A 81 1.51 5.63 -6.53
C ASP A 81 0.01 5.44 -6.84
N ILE A 82 -0.64 4.65 -6.01
CA ILE A 82 -2.08 4.62 -5.86
C ILE A 82 -2.42 5.43 -4.62
N LEU A 83 -3.26 6.47 -4.80
CA LEU A 83 -3.79 7.30 -3.74
C LEU A 83 -5.24 6.92 -3.46
N ALA A 84 -5.58 6.67 -2.20
CA ALA A 84 -6.92 6.34 -1.74
C ALA A 84 -7.44 7.40 -0.77
N ALA A 85 -8.66 7.91 -1.01
CA ALA A 85 -9.45 8.60 0.00
C ALA A 85 -10.41 7.59 0.64
N VAL A 86 -10.43 7.53 1.97
CA VAL A 86 -11.07 6.44 2.70
C VAL A 86 -11.87 6.97 3.89
N ARG A 87 -13.02 6.37 4.14
CA ARG A 87 -13.87 6.61 5.32
C ARG A 87 -14.28 5.29 5.94
N PRO A 88 -14.02 5.06 7.25
CA PRO A 88 -14.54 3.90 7.96
C PRO A 88 -16.08 3.96 8.01
N THR A 89 -16.71 2.79 8.05
CA THR A 89 -18.17 2.64 8.18
C THR A 89 -18.50 1.59 9.24
N ASP A 90 -19.69 1.68 9.83
CA ASP A 90 -20.18 0.68 10.79
C ASP A 90 -20.72 -0.60 10.11
N ARG A 91 -20.75 -0.62 8.79
CA ARG A 91 -21.20 -1.80 8.02
C ARG A 91 -20.05 -2.79 7.88
N PRO A 92 -20.29 -4.12 7.97
CA PRO A 92 -19.26 -5.13 7.76
C PRO A 92 -18.96 -5.33 6.25
N VAL A 93 -18.79 -4.23 5.51
CA VAL A 93 -18.59 -4.26 4.05
C VAL A 93 -17.48 -3.28 3.66
N ILE A 94 -16.50 -3.74 2.90
CA ILE A 94 -15.55 -2.88 2.20
C ILE A 94 -16.14 -2.54 0.83
N ARG A 95 -16.29 -1.23 0.53
CA ARG A 95 -16.59 -0.77 -0.82
C ARG A 95 -15.43 0.07 -1.33
N LEU A 96 -14.81 -0.38 -2.42
CA LEU A 96 -13.68 0.30 -3.04
C LEU A 96 -13.97 0.56 -4.51
N HIS A 97 -13.90 1.82 -4.91
CA HIS A 97 -14.01 2.24 -6.29
C HIS A 97 -12.67 2.75 -6.80
N SER A 98 -12.13 2.09 -7.80
CA SER A 98 -10.96 2.59 -8.52
C SER A 98 -11.42 3.44 -9.70
N GLU A 99 -10.86 4.64 -9.87
CA GLU A 99 -11.23 5.57 -10.94
C GLU A 99 -11.19 4.89 -12.31
N GLY A 100 -12.32 4.92 -13.03
CA GLY A 100 -12.48 4.26 -14.33
C GLY A 100 -12.87 2.78 -14.27
N TYR A 101 -13.17 2.23 -13.10
CA TYR A 101 -13.60 0.84 -12.91
C TYR A 101 -14.91 0.72 -12.14
N TYR A 102 -15.42 -0.51 -12.03
CA TYR A 102 -16.57 -0.80 -11.17
C TYR A 102 -16.19 -0.75 -9.69
N THR A 103 -17.18 -0.57 -8.84
CA THR A 103 -17.01 -0.62 -7.39
C THR A 103 -16.99 -2.07 -6.93
N ASP A 104 -15.90 -2.47 -6.28
CA ASP A 104 -15.84 -3.72 -5.54
C ASP A 104 -16.61 -3.59 -4.21
N ALA A 105 -17.35 -4.62 -3.84
CA ALA A 105 -18.06 -4.69 -2.56
C ALA A 105 -17.80 -6.05 -1.91
N ILE A 106 -17.06 -6.04 -0.79
CA ILE A 106 -16.62 -7.24 -0.09
C ILE A 106 -17.34 -7.32 1.25
N ASP A 107 -18.17 -8.34 1.39
CA ASP A 107 -18.78 -8.71 2.66
C ASP A 107 -17.70 -9.30 3.59
N LEU A 108 -17.53 -8.68 4.75
CA LEU A 108 -16.55 -9.12 5.74
C LEU A 108 -17.04 -10.33 6.55
N ASP A 109 -18.31 -10.67 6.53
CA ASP A 109 -18.81 -11.87 7.22
C ASP A 109 -18.44 -13.15 6.47
N ASP A 110 -18.26 -13.07 5.13
CA ASP A 110 -17.77 -14.18 4.30
C ASP A 110 -16.52 -13.77 3.51
N LEU A 111 -15.37 -14.25 3.97
CA LEU A 111 -14.05 -14.04 3.35
C LEU A 111 -13.51 -15.30 2.67
N SER A 112 -14.34 -16.28 2.39
CA SER A 112 -13.94 -17.45 1.61
C SER A 112 -13.60 -17.06 0.16
N PRO A 113 -12.62 -17.72 -0.48
CA PRO A 113 -12.31 -17.49 -1.89
C PRO A 113 -13.54 -17.75 -2.77
N ARG A 114 -13.73 -16.91 -3.80
CA ARG A 114 -14.83 -17.02 -4.76
C ARG A 114 -14.26 -17.15 -6.16
N GLU A 115 -14.57 -18.23 -6.83
CA GLU A 115 -14.09 -18.50 -8.19
C GLU A 115 -14.49 -17.38 -9.18
N ALA A 116 -15.68 -16.83 -9.03
CA ALA A 116 -16.16 -15.72 -9.84
C ALA A 116 -15.37 -14.41 -9.66
N GLU A 117 -14.60 -14.28 -8.59
CA GLU A 117 -13.73 -13.13 -8.32
C GLU A 117 -12.27 -13.37 -8.74
N ALA A 118 -11.91 -14.57 -9.20
CA ALA A 118 -10.54 -14.89 -9.61
C ALA A 118 -10.04 -13.90 -10.68
N SER A 119 -8.81 -13.41 -10.52
CA SER A 119 -8.20 -12.39 -11.38
C SER A 119 -8.89 -11.02 -11.39
N HIS A 120 -9.72 -10.72 -10.39
CA HIS A 120 -10.35 -9.41 -10.18
C HIS A 120 -9.88 -8.76 -8.88
N SER A 121 -9.95 -7.44 -8.79
CA SER A 121 -9.58 -6.67 -7.60
C SER A 121 -10.34 -7.10 -6.33
N ALA A 122 -11.58 -7.53 -6.49
CA ALA A 122 -12.42 -8.06 -5.40
C ALA A 122 -11.74 -9.21 -4.66
N SER A 123 -11.10 -10.15 -5.38
CA SER A 123 -10.39 -11.28 -4.77
C SER A 123 -9.19 -10.83 -3.93
N LEU A 124 -8.44 -9.82 -4.40
CA LEU A 124 -7.32 -9.24 -3.64
C LEU A 124 -7.81 -8.60 -2.33
N ILE A 125 -8.85 -7.78 -2.39
CA ILE A 125 -9.42 -7.14 -1.20
C ILE A 125 -9.90 -8.19 -0.20
N ARG A 126 -10.62 -9.22 -0.67
CA ARG A 126 -11.11 -10.34 0.14
C ARG A 126 -9.95 -11.13 0.76
N GLY A 127 -8.93 -11.46 -0.02
CA GLY A 127 -7.75 -12.19 0.43
C GLY A 127 -6.97 -11.43 1.50
N ILE A 128 -6.79 -10.11 1.32
CA ILE A 128 -6.14 -9.25 2.31
C ILE A 128 -6.94 -9.22 3.60
N ALA A 129 -8.25 -8.95 3.55
CA ALA A 129 -9.11 -8.96 4.74
C ALA A 129 -9.07 -10.31 5.47
N SER A 130 -9.10 -11.42 4.73
CA SER A 130 -8.93 -12.77 5.27
C SER A 130 -7.56 -12.96 5.93
N GLY A 131 -6.49 -12.48 5.29
CA GLY A 131 -5.13 -12.55 5.83
C GLY A 131 -4.97 -11.81 7.17
N PHE A 132 -5.62 -10.65 7.32
CA PHE A 132 -5.71 -9.93 8.59
C PHE A 132 -6.47 -10.75 9.63
N ARG A 133 -7.68 -11.20 9.31
CA ARG A 133 -8.54 -11.97 10.23
C ARG A 133 -7.88 -13.24 10.73
N ARG A 134 -7.25 -14.02 9.85
CA ARG A 134 -6.54 -15.26 10.21
C ARG A 134 -5.41 -15.05 11.22
N ARG A 135 -4.88 -13.82 11.30
CA ARG A 135 -3.81 -13.42 12.23
C ARG A 135 -4.33 -12.74 13.51
N GLY A 136 -5.66 -12.69 13.70
CA GLY A 136 -6.27 -12.01 14.83
C GLY A 136 -6.13 -10.48 14.77
N LEU A 137 -5.78 -9.92 13.61
CA LEU A 137 -5.72 -8.48 13.39
C LEU A 137 -7.13 -7.92 13.16
N SER A 138 -7.33 -6.67 13.57
CA SER A 138 -8.62 -6.00 13.43
C SER A 138 -8.91 -5.65 11.97
N ILE A 139 -10.15 -5.89 11.55
CA ILE A 139 -10.70 -5.46 10.26
C ILE A 139 -12.06 -4.79 10.47
N GLY A 140 -12.46 -3.97 9.52
CA GLY A 140 -13.77 -3.33 9.54
C GLY A 140 -14.13 -2.77 8.17
N GLY A 141 -15.38 -2.35 8.02
CA GLY A 141 -15.89 -1.83 6.76
C GLY A 141 -15.43 -0.40 6.49
N PHE A 142 -15.21 -0.10 5.23
CA PHE A 142 -14.87 1.25 4.79
C PHE A 142 -15.38 1.52 3.37
N ASP A 143 -15.54 2.79 3.05
CA ASP A 143 -15.73 3.28 1.68
C ASP A 143 -14.41 3.91 1.22
N ALA A 144 -13.96 3.55 0.02
CA ALA A 144 -12.73 4.06 -0.57
C ALA A 144 -12.92 4.45 -2.04
N TYR A 145 -12.26 5.55 -2.42
CA TYR A 145 -12.07 5.94 -3.82
C TYR A 145 -10.58 6.04 -4.10
N THR A 146 -10.10 5.41 -5.18
CA THR A 146 -8.67 5.40 -5.53
C THR A 146 -8.42 6.04 -6.88
N THR A 147 -7.29 6.76 -6.97
CA THR A 147 -6.69 7.23 -8.22
C THR A 147 -5.29 6.65 -8.35
N SER A 148 -4.88 6.27 -9.56
CA SER A 148 -3.56 5.68 -9.80
C SER A 148 -2.75 6.50 -10.79
N GLU A 149 -1.49 6.74 -10.46
CA GLU A 149 -0.45 7.20 -11.39
C GLU A 149 0.51 6.08 -11.78
N VAL A 150 0.35 4.88 -11.19
CA VAL A 150 1.15 3.69 -11.56
C VAL A 150 0.69 3.19 -12.93
N PRO A 151 1.55 3.25 -13.97
CA PRO A 151 1.15 2.84 -15.32
C PRO A 151 0.91 1.32 -15.36
N ARG A 152 -0.20 0.91 -15.96
CA ARG A 152 -0.51 -0.51 -16.16
C ARG A 152 0.37 -1.12 -17.24
N GLY A 153 0.83 -2.34 -17.00
CA GLY A 153 1.62 -3.09 -17.99
C GLY A 153 3.03 -2.56 -18.22
N ALA A 154 3.45 -1.54 -17.48
CA ALA A 154 4.80 -0.95 -17.59
C ALA A 154 5.85 -1.64 -16.70
N GLY A 155 5.53 -2.76 -16.09
CA GLY A 155 6.47 -3.50 -15.25
C GLY A 155 6.74 -2.86 -13.88
N VAL A 156 5.97 -1.84 -13.48
CA VAL A 156 6.13 -1.13 -12.19
C VAL A 156 5.15 -1.58 -11.10
N SER A 157 4.59 -2.78 -11.24
CA SER A 157 3.74 -3.48 -10.26
C SER A 157 2.57 -2.68 -9.69
N SER A 158 1.63 -2.33 -10.57
CA SER A 158 0.37 -1.72 -10.14
C SER A 158 -0.46 -2.64 -9.22
N SER A 159 -0.35 -3.98 -9.37
CA SER A 159 -1.02 -4.94 -8.47
C SER A 159 -0.50 -4.81 -7.03
N ALA A 160 0.83 -4.88 -6.85
CA ALA A 160 1.43 -4.74 -5.53
C ALA A 160 1.13 -3.38 -4.88
N ALA A 161 1.16 -2.29 -5.66
CA ALA A 161 0.76 -0.97 -5.16
C ALA A 161 -0.71 -0.97 -4.68
N PHE A 162 -1.62 -1.61 -5.41
CA PHE A 162 -3.02 -1.75 -5.00
C PHE A 162 -3.17 -2.57 -3.72
N GLU A 163 -2.53 -3.73 -3.67
CA GLU A 163 -2.56 -4.62 -2.51
C GLU A 163 -2.02 -3.92 -1.27
N ILE A 164 -0.87 -3.26 -1.37
CA ILE A 164 -0.29 -2.51 -0.25
C ILE A 164 -1.17 -1.32 0.14
N THR A 165 -1.82 -0.64 -0.81
CA THR A 165 -2.80 0.40 -0.46
C THR A 165 -3.92 -0.16 0.41
N VAL A 166 -4.48 -1.34 0.08
CA VAL A 166 -5.55 -1.97 0.86
C VAL A 166 -5.04 -2.44 2.23
N THR A 167 -3.85 -3.04 2.31
CA THR A 167 -3.26 -3.43 3.61
C THR A 167 -3.01 -2.24 4.51
N GLU A 168 -2.53 -1.12 3.96
CA GLU A 168 -2.28 0.10 4.72
C GLU A 168 -3.57 0.78 5.19
N ILE A 169 -4.65 0.70 4.43
CA ILE A 169 -5.96 1.16 4.87
C ILE A 169 -6.41 0.38 6.11
N LEU A 170 -6.39 -0.95 6.07
CA LEU A 170 -6.76 -1.78 7.21
C LEU A 170 -5.81 -1.59 8.41
N ASN A 171 -4.51 -1.48 8.16
CA ASN A 171 -3.52 -1.17 9.18
C ASN A 171 -3.82 0.18 9.85
N GLY A 172 -3.98 1.22 9.08
CA GLY A 172 -4.18 2.58 9.60
C GLY A 172 -5.54 2.81 10.23
N LEU A 173 -6.63 2.20 9.74
CA LEU A 173 -7.97 2.37 10.29
C LEU A 173 -8.21 1.54 11.55
N TYR A 174 -7.73 0.30 11.60
CA TYR A 174 -8.15 -0.68 12.58
C TYR A 174 -7.01 -1.26 13.43
N ASN A 175 -5.74 -0.97 13.10
CA ASN A 175 -4.56 -1.49 13.80
C ASN A 175 -3.56 -0.38 14.16
N GLU A 176 -4.02 0.86 14.22
CA GLU A 176 -3.25 2.04 14.62
C GLU A 176 -1.94 2.27 13.81
N GLY A 177 -1.83 1.67 12.62
CA GLY A 177 -0.62 1.74 11.79
C GLY A 177 0.59 1.00 12.39
N ARG A 178 0.37 0.04 13.30
CA ARG A 178 1.43 -0.64 14.07
C ARG A 178 1.88 -1.97 13.48
N ILE A 179 1.23 -2.45 12.42
CA ILE A 179 1.62 -3.72 11.80
C ILE A 179 2.94 -3.53 11.06
N GLU A 180 3.87 -4.45 11.30
CA GLU A 180 5.18 -4.44 10.65
C GLU A 180 5.06 -4.53 9.12
N PRO A 181 5.84 -3.73 8.37
CA PRO A 181 5.78 -3.71 6.90
C PRO A 181 5.98 -5.09 6.25
N ALA A 182 6.87 -5.91 6.81
CA ALA A 182 7.12 -7.26 6.31
C ALA A 182 5.86 -8.14 6.39
N LEU A 183 5.04 -7.98 7.44
CA LEU A 183 3.78 -8.71 7.58
C LEU A 183 2.73 -8.21 6.60
N LEU A 184 2.65 -6.90 6.34
CA LEU A 184 1.75 -6.34 5.32
C LEU A 184 2.09 -6.87 3.92
N ALA A 185 3.39 -6.91 3.57
CA ALA A 185 3.85 -7.49 2.32
C ALA A 185 3.49 -8.99 2.19
N ARG A 186 3.60 -9.74 3.29
CA ARG A 186 3.24 -11.17 3.32
C ARG A 186 1.74 -11.36 3.10
N ILE A 187 0.90 -10.60 3.76
CA ILE A 187 -0.57 -10.67 3.60
C ILE A 187 -0.96 -10.33 2.16
N ALA A 188 -0.35 -9.32 1.57
CA ALA A 188 -0.59 -8.92 0.19
C ALA A 188 -0.22 -10.04 -0.79
N GLN A 189 0.98 -10.62 -0.66
CA GLN A 189 1.42 -11.76 -1.47
C GLN A 189 0.49 -12.97 -1.36
N GLU A 190 0.08 -13.34 -0.14
CA GLU A 190 -0.86 -14.46 0.07
C GLU A 190 -2.21 -14.20 -0.62
N ALA A 191 -2.69 -12.95 -0.62
CA ALA A 191 -3.90 -12.61 -1.34
C ALA A 191 -3.75 -12.76 -2.86
N GLU A 192 -2.61 -12.38 -3.44
CA GLU A 192 -2.32 -12.56 -4.86
C GLU A 192 -2.23 -14.06 -5.22
N ASN A 193 -1.57 -14.86 -4.38
CA ASN A 193 -1.38 -16.28 -4.63
C ASN A 193 -2.68 -17.09 -4.42
N ASP A 194 -3.36 -16.89 -3.29
CA ASP A 194 -4.43 -17.80 -2.83
C ASP A 194 -5.83 -17.36 -3.32
N TYR A 195 -6.02 -16.07 -3.60
CA TYR A 195 -7.33 -15.52 -3.97
C TYR A 195 -7.39 -15.03 -5.41
N PHE A 196 -6.37 -14.29 -5.85
CA PHE A 196 -6.30 -13.81 -7.24
C PHE A 196 -5.89 -14.92 -8.21
N GLY A 197 -5.16 -15.92 -7.72
CA GLY A 197 -4.74 -17.10 -8.48
C GLY A 197 -3.49 -16.88 -9.34
N LYS A 198 -2.66 -15.90 -8.99
CA LYS A 198 -1.40 -15.63 -9.69
C LYS A 198 -0.23 -15.88 -8.74
N PRO A 199 0.48 -17.02 -8.88
CA PRO A 199 1.69 -17.27 -8.10
C PRO A 199 2.75 -16.18 -8.33
N CYS A 200 3.21 -15.57 -7.24
CA CYS A 200 4.25 -14.55 -7.28
C CYS A 200 5.20 -14.67 -6.09
N GLY A 201 6.41 -14.11 -6.23
CA GLY A 201 7.30 -13.84 -5.11
C GLY A 201 6.81 -12.64 -4.28
N ARG A 202 7.61 -12.21 -3.30
CA ARG A 202 7.22 -11.12 -2.37
C ARG A 202 7.98 -9.82 -2.63
N MET A 203 8.85 -9.78 -3.62
CA MET A 203 9.70 -8.61 -3.90
C MET A 203 8.87 -7.34 -4.12
N ASP A 204 7.84 -7.43 -4.93
CA ASP A 204 6.99 -6.32 -5.34
C ASP A 204 6.30 -5.66 -4.16
N GLN A 205 5.61 -6.45 -3.35
CA GLN A 205 4.90 -5.99 -2.17
C GLN A 205 5.87 -5.45 -1.13
N THR A 206 7.03 -6.10 -0.96
CA THR A 206 8.06 -5.64 -0.02
C THR A 206 8.64 -4.29 -0.45
N ALA A 207 8.99 -4.13 -1.72
CA ALA A 207 9.52 -2.86 -2.23
C ALA A 207 8.48 -1.72 -2.12
N SER A 208 7.21 -2.00 -2.40
CA SER A 208 6.13 -1.03 -2.28
C SER A 208 5.91 -0.57 -0.83
N VAL A 209 5.80 -1.51 0.13
CA VAL A 209 5.50 -1.17 1.52
C VAL A 209 6.68 -0.52 2.24
N PHE A 210 7.92 -0.95 1.96
CA PHE A 210 9.11 -0.34 2.57
C PHE A 210 9.45 1.02 1.98
N GLY A 211 9.17 1.22 0.69
CA GLY A 211 9.49 2.45 -0.02
C GLY A 211 10.99 2.73 -0.14
N GLY A 212 11.34 3.72 -0.93
CA GLY A 212 12.74 4.06 -1.19
C GLY A 212 13.48 2.94 -1.94
N CYS A 213 14.79 2.81 -1.72
CA CYS A 213 15.61 1.74 -2.31
C CYS A 213 15.88 0.66 -1.25
N VAL A 214 15.64 -0.60 -1.59
CA VAL A 214 15.79 -1.75 -0.69
C VAL A 214 16.61 -2.85 -1.33
N ALA A 215 17.56 -3.40 -0.56
CA ALA A 215 18.20 -4.67 -0.88
C ALA A 215 17.45 -5.77 -0.12
N LEU A 216 17.09 -6.81 -0.82
CA LEU A 216 16.26 -7.91 -0.37
C LEU A 216 17.05 -9.22 -0.50
N ASP A 217 17.01 -10.02 0.56
CA ASP A 217 17.60 -11.36 0.57
C ASP A 217 16.50 -12.37 0.88
N PHE A 218 16.23 -13.25 -0.06
CA PHE A 218 15.21 -14.29 0.02
C PHE A 218 15.78 -15.66 0.35
N GLU A 219 16.99 -15.77 0.91
CA GLU A 219 17.55 -17.04 1.38
C GLU A 219 16.54 -17.77 2.27
N ASN A 220 15.91 -17.05 3.19
CA ASN A 220 14.71 -17.51 3.89
C ASN A 220 13.45 -16.85 3.27
N PRO A 221 12.69 -17.55 2.40
CA PRO A 221 11.53 -16.97 1.75
C PRO A 221 10.38 -16.65 2.72
N ASP A 222 10.33 -17.28 3.89
CA ASP A 222 9.34 -16.98 4.92
C ASP A 222 9.63 -15.68 5.65
N GLU A 223 10.90 -15.36 5.85
CA GLU A 223 11.39 -14.16 6.53
C GLU A 223 12.52 -13.50 5.73
N PRO A 224 12.23 -12.89 4.57
CA PRO A 224 13.26 -12.24 3.79
C PRO A 224 13.89 -11.09 4.56
N SER A 225 15.21 -11.00 4.48
CA SER A 225 15.97 -9.88 5.04
C SER A 225 15.79 -8.65 4.16
N VAL A 226 15.45 -7.52 4.79
CA VAL A 226 15.20 -6.24 4.09
C VAL A 226 16.13 -5.18 4.62
N ARG A 227 17.00 -4.67 3.77
CA ARG A 227 17.91 -3.57 4.09
C ARG A 227 17.57 -2.34 3.26
N ARG A 228 17.11 -1.27 3.91
CA ARG A 228 16.95 0.03 3.25
C ARG A 228 18.32 0.59 2.89
N LEU A 229 18.46 1.00 1.65
CA LEU A 229 19.65 1.69 1.18
C LEU A 229 19.42 3.20 1.28
N PRO A 230 20.45 3.99 1.64
CA PRO A 230 20.34 5.43 1.62
C PRO A 230 20.08 5.87 0.18
N ALA A 231 18.98 6.62 -0.03
CA ALA A 231 18.81 7.33 -1.28
C ALA A 231 19.88 8.41 -1.34
N GLY A 232 20.82 8.28 -2.26
CA GLY A 232 21.78 9.34 -2.56
C GLY A 232 21.03 10.57 -3.09
N ASP A 233 21.49 11.75 -2.75
CA ASP A 233 20.98 13.03 -3.30
C ASP A 233 21.35 13.25 -4.77
N GLY A 234 21.72 12.20 -5.49
CA GLY A 234 22.30 12.28 -6.85
C GLY A 234 23.69 12.91 -6.88
N ARG A 235 24.21 13.38 -5.74
CA ARG A 235 25.51 14.05 -5.59
C ARG A 235 26.47 13.24 -4.71
N GLY A 236 26.16 11.97 -4.42
CA GLY A 236 26.99 11.08 -3.62
C GLY A 236 26.98 11.39 -2.10
N ARG A 237 26.07 12.22 -1.62
CA ARG A 237 25.91 12.45 -0.18
C ARG A 237 24.82 11.56 0.40
N PRO A 238 25.05 10.87 1.55
CA PRO A 238 24.00 10.17 2.23
C PRO A 238 22.95 11.18 2.75
N PRO A 239 21.65 10.81 2.75
CA PRO A 239 20.60 11.67 3.30
C PRO A 239 20.89 11.99 4.78
N PRO A 240 20.49 13.18 5.26
CA PRO A 240 20.68 13.54 6.66
C PRO A 240 19.96 12.53 7.56
N ARG A 241 20.63 12.03 8.59
CA ARG A 241 20.04 11.12 9.57
C ARG A 241 18.88 11.84 10.26
N ARG A 242 17.64 11.35 10.09
CA ARG A 242 16.51 11.82 10.89
C ARG A 242 16.75 11.43 12.36
N ARG A 243 16.78 12.42 13.25
CA ARG A 243 16.75 12.18 14.69
C ARG A 243 15.37 11.61 15.04
N GLY A 244 15.32 10.39 15.58
CA GLY A 244 14.14 9.85 16.27
C GLY A 244 13.38 8.72 15.56
N SER A 245 14.07 7.72 15.01
CA SER A 245 13.48 6.38 14.86
C SER A 245 14.06 5.47 15.96
N PRO A 246 13.24 4.64 16.66
CA PRO A 246 13.77 3.66 17.61
C PRO A 246 14.71 2.72 16.85
N GLY A 247 15.92 2.57 17.38
CA GLY A 247 16.96 1.76 16.77
C GLY A 247 16.55 0.28 16.71
N TYR A 248 16.63 -0.31 15.54
CA TYR A 248 16.91 -1.73 15.43
C TYR A 248 18.36 -1.93 15.83
N SER A 249 18.57 -2.61 16.95
CA SER A 249 19.87 -3.08 17.35
C SER A 249 20.33 -4.14 16.34
N ALA A 250 21.31 -3.79 15.51
CA ALA A 250 22.07 -4.77 14.77
C ALA A 250 22.86 -5.59 15.81
N GLY A 251 22.46 -6.84 16.02
CA GLY A 251 23.29 -7.82 16.71
C GLY A 251 24.57 -7.99 15.90
N ALA A 252 25.70 -7.74 16.58
CA ALA A 252 27.01 -8.04 16.08
C ALA A 252 27.20 -9.56 16.01
N VAL A 253 27.64 -10.07 14.87
CA VAL A 253 28.68 -11.09 14.73
C VAL A 253 29.50 -10.74 13.51
#